data_34f33b51dcddffc96574eb184ab1f3b1
#
_entry.id   34f33b51dcddffc96574eb184ab1f3b1
#
_cell.length_a   1.000
_cell.length_b   1.000
_cell.length_c   1.000
_cell.angle_alpha   90.00
_cell.angle_beta   90.00
_cell.angle_gamma   90.00
#
_symmetry.space_group_name_H-M   'P 1'
#
loop_
_entity.id
_entity.type
_entity.pdbx_description
1 polymer ?
#
loop_
_entity_poly.entity_id
_entity_poly.type
_entity_poly.pdbx_seq_one_letter_code
_entity_poly.pdbx_strand_id
1 'polypeptide(L)'
;MSDRDLADWRQHALTLETEVNKVVVGQAGPVRLITTAIFARGHVLLEGDVGVGKTTLLRAFTRGIGGGYQRIEGTIDLMPNDLVYHTYLGEDGKPHVSAGPLLMSGENLSVFFFNEINRARPQVHSLLLRVMAERTLSAFNKEHVFPHMIVFADRNQVEREETFEIPSAARDRFMMEIPILVPNDDAIMSDLMFDTRFHNADALIDTVKPEVLQFDQLNGFSSVIQKSVTASPTLEKYALNLWKATRNPTDYGVKVTNVDMSRLVLAGASPRGMSMMLRAARVNAWLNERSAITPEDIHAVFHATVAHRIVFSPVYEMRRTEIAREMLSNIVNAVAAP
;
A
#
# COMPACT_ATOMS: atom_id res chain seq x y z
N MET A 1 11.87 13.01 21.61
CA MET A 1 12.57 12.00 20.81
C MET A 1 13.81 12.65 20.24
N SER A 2 14.96 12.05 20.46
CA SER A 2 16.26 12.55 20.01
C SER A 2 16.59 12.10 18.59
N ASP A 3 17.58 12.74 17.94
CA ASP A 3 18.10 12.31 16.63
C ASP A 3 18.62 10.87 16.69
N ARG A 4 19.11 10.43 17.86
CA ARG A 4 19.53 9.05 18.10
C ARG A 4 18.37 8.06 17.96
N ASP A 5 17.19 8.39 18.51
CA ASP A 5 16.01 7.54 18.38
C ASP A 5 15.60 7.37 16.92
N LEU A 6 15.70 8.44 16.09
CA LEU A 6 15.41 8.38 14.66
C LEU A 6 16.40 7.51 13.89
N ALA A 7 17.68 7.53 14.28
CA ALA A 7 18.71 6.68 13.66
C ALA A 7 18.50 5.21 14.00
N ASP A 8 18.20 4.90 15.27
CA ASP A 8 17.94 3.53 15.74
C ASP A 8 16.71 2.94 15.03
N TRP A 9 15.63 3.73 14.90
CA TRP A 9 14.43 3.29 14.18
C TRP A 9 14.65 3.11 12.67
N ARG A 10 15.51 3.93 12.06
CA ARG A 10 15.92 3.70 10.67
C ARG A 10 16.65 2.37 10.53
N GLN A 11 17.53 2.03 11.48
CA GLN A 11 18.20 0.73 11.47
C GLN A 11 17.19 -0.43 11.61
N HIS A 12 16.15 -0.28 12.43
CA HIS A 12 15.07 -1.26 12.51
C HIS A 12 14.31 -1.39 11.18
N ALA A 13 14.03 -0.28 10.50
CA ALA A 13 13.38 -0.30 9.19
C ALA A 13 14.22 -1.03 8.14
N LEU A 14 15.53 -0.75 8.09
CA LEU A 14 16.46 -1.42 7.17
C LEU A 14 16.66 -2.91 7.52
N THR A 15 16.62 -3.23 8.81
CA THR A 15 16.64 -4.63 9.26
C THR A 15 15.39 -5.35 8.80
N LEU A 16 14.20 -4.74 8.92
CA LEU A 16 12.95 -5.32 8.41
C LEU A 16 13.03 -5.59 6.91
N GLU A 17 13.52 -4.64 6.11
CA GLU A 17 13.72 -4.84 4.67
C GLU A 17 14.66 -6.02 4.37
N THR A 18 15.76 -6.11 5.12
CA THR A 18 16.72 -7.20 4.98
C THR A 18 16.08 -8.55 5.29
N GLU A 19 15.32 -8.65 6.37
CA GLU A 19 14.61 -9.86 6.77
C GLU A 19 13.57 -10.29 5.73
N VAL A 20 12.78 -9.34 5.23
CA VAL A 20 11.76 -9.61 4.21
C VAL A 20 12.40 -10.03 2.88
N ASN A 21 13.49 -9.39 2.45
CA ASN A 21 14.19 -9.73 1.21
C ASN A 21 14.83 -11.15 1.23
N LYS A 22 15.03 -11.76 2.40
CA LYS A 22 15.44 -13.18 2.48
C LYS A 22 14.34 -14.13 2.01
N VAL A 23 13.09 -13.72 2.21
CA VAL A 23 11.90 -14.53 1.94
C VAL A 23 11.36 -14.27 0.54
N VAL A 24 11.46 -13.03 0.05
CA VAL A 24 10.87 -12.61 -1.21
C VAL A 24 11.97 -12.01 -2.10
N VAL A 25 12.63 -12.86 -2.84
CA VAL A 25 13.76 -12.47 -3.71
C VAL A 25 13.27 -11.75 -4.96
N GLY A 26 14.08 -10.82 -5.45
CA GLY A 26 13.77 -10.03 -6.65
C GLY A 26 12.74 -8.92 -6.46
N GLN A 27 12.30 -8.64 -5.21
CA GLN A 27 11.25 -7.66 -4.89
C GLN A 27 11.78 -6.47 -4.05
N ALA A 28 13.05 -6.13 -4.16
CA ALA A 28 13.65 -5.06 -3.34
C ALA A 28 12.94 -3.70 -3.49
N GLY A 29 12.47 -3.35 -4.70
CA GLY A 29 11.69 -2.14 -4.96
C GLY A 29 10.37 -2.12 -4.22
N PRO A 30 9.48 -3.11 -4.43
CA PRO A 30 8.25 -3.27 -3.65
C PRO A 30 8.48 -3.30 -2.13
N VAL A 31 9.51 -4.02 -1.63
CA VAL A 31 9.85 -4.04 -0.20
C VAL A 31 10.14 -2.63 0.32
N ARG A 32 10.95 -1.83 -0.39
CA ARG A 32 11.24 -0.43 -0.03
C ARG A 32 9.97 0.43 -0.01
N LEU A 33 9.08 0.29 -0.99
CA LEU A 33 7.84 1.05 -1.05
C LEU A 33 6.88 0.67 0.10
N ILE A 34 6.76 -0.62 0.43
CA ILE A 34 5.94 -1.09 1.55
C ILE A 34 6.51 -0.56 2.87
N THR A 35 7.83 -0.65 3.09
CA THR A 35 8.48 -0.06 4.28
C THR A 35 8.19 1.43 4.38
N THR A 36 8.31 2.15 3.27
CA THR A 36 7.97 3.58 3.20
C THR A 36 6.51 3.82 3.60
N ALA A 37 5.57 3.02 3.10
CA ALA A 37 4.15 3.15 3.44
C ALA A 37 3.88 2.84 4.93
N ILE A 38 4.55 1.84 5.52
CA ILE A 38 4.43 1.49 6.94
C ILE A 38 4.82 2.70 7.82
N PHE A 39 5.97 3.30 7.57
CA PHE A 39 6.45 4.45 8.34
C PHE A 39 5.70 5.76 8.01
N ALA A 40 5.10 5.87 6.83
CA ALA A 40 4.17 6.94 6.50
C ALA A 40 2.74 6.69 7.02
N ARG A 41 2.47 5.54 7.70
CA ARG A 41 1.14 5.13 8.18
C ARG A 41 0.07 5.11 7.09
N GLY A 42 0.47 4.66 5.89
CA GLY A 42 -0.39 4.52 4.72
C GLY A 42 -0.89 3.10 4.53
N HIS A 43 -2.07 2.96 3.93
CA HIS A 43 -2.61 1.69 3.47
C HIS A 43 -2.03 1.37 2.08
N VAL A 44 -1.89 0.09 1.75
CA VAL A 44 -1.24 -0.36 0.51
C VAL A 44 -2.16 -1.31 -0.26
N LEU A 45 -2.26 -1.07 -1.56
CA LEU A 45 -2.87 -1.99 -2.52
C LEU A 45 -1.75 -2.65 -3.32
N LEU A 46 -1.68 -3.98 -3.29
CA LEU A 46 -0.76 -4.75 -4.13
C LEU A 46 -1.48 -5.19 -5.41
N GLU A 47 -0.79 -5.10 -6.51
CA GLU A 47 -1.29 -5.53 -7.80
C GLU A 47 -0.33 -6.55 -8.42
N GLY A 48 -0.84 -7.68 -8.88
CA GLY A 48 0.02 -8.69 -9.52
C GLY A 48 -0.74 -9.99 -9.74
N ASP A 49 -0.16 -10.83 -10.59
CA ASP A 49 -0.76 -12.10 -10.97
C ASP A 49 -0.78 -13.11 -9.82
N VAL A 50 -1.47 -14.22 -10.05
CA VAL A 50 -1.49 -15.36 -9.11
C VAL A 50 -0.08 -15.96 -9.02
N GLY A 51 0.33 -16.31 -7.80
CA GLY A 51 1.60 -17.02 -7.57
C GLY A 51 2.86 -16.14 -7.52
N VAL A 52 2.76 -14.80 -7.68
CA VAL A 52 3.93 -13.91 -7.61
C VAL A 52 4.42 -13.62 -6.18
N GLY A 53 3.86 -14.28 -5.16
CA GLY A 53 4.33 -14.18 -3.78
C GLY A 53 3.75 -13.03 -2.95
N LYS A 54 2.64 -12.38 -3.37
CA LYS A 54 1.99 -11.28 -2.62
C LYS A 54 1.70 -11.65 -1.17
N THR A 55 1.06 -12.79 -0.94
CA THR A 55 0.70 -13.27 0.40
C THR A 55 1.96 -13.56 1.25
N THR A 56 2.97 -14.18 0.68
CA THR A 56 4.25 -14.47 1.36
C THR A 56 4.94 -13.16 1.77
N LEU A 57 4.99 -12.19 0.87
CA LEU A 57 5.54 -10.86 1.12
C LEU A 57 4.84 -10.18 2.31
N LEU A 58 3.51 -10.17 2.33
CA LEU A 58 2.75 -9.53 3.40
C LEU A 58 2.88 -10.27 4.74
N ARG A 59 2.91 -11.59 4.74
CA ARG A 59 3.13 -12.37 5.96
C ARG A 59 4.52 -12.14 6.54
N ALA A 60 5.55 -12.01 5.69
CA ALA A 60 6.90 -11.66 6.12
C ALA A 60 6.94 -10.28 6.79
N PHE A 61 6.31 -9.26 6.18
CA PHE A 61 6.17 -7.94 6.80
C PHE A 61 5.41 -8.01 8.13
N THR A 62 4.30 -8.71 8.17
CA THR A 62 3.47 -8.84 9.38
C THR A 62 4.26 -9.41 10.55
N ARG A 63 5.06 -10.46 10.30
CA ARG A 63 5.91 -11.06 11.32
C ARG A 63 6.94 -10.07 11.87
N GLY A 64 7.54 -9.26 11.00
CA GLY A 64 8.52 -8.25 11.40
C GLY A 64 7.92 -7.00 12.06
N ILE A 65 6.65 -6.66 11.74
CA ILE A 65 5.94 -5.53 12.37
C ILE A 65 5.48 -5.90 13.78
N GLY A 66 5.00 -7.12 13.98
CA GLY A 66 4.38 -7.56 15.22
C GLY A 66 2.94 -7.06 15.39
N GLY A 67 2.35 -7.33 16.57
CA GLY A 67 0.96 -7.01 16.86
C GLY A 67 -0.05 -7.99 16.24
N GLY A 68 -1.33 -7.61 16.28
CA GLY A 68 -2.42 -8.43 15.76
C GLY A 68 -2.44 -8.45 14.23
N TYR A 69 -2.55 -9.65 13.67
CA TYR A 69 -2.73 -9.87 12.24
C TYR A 69 -4.07 -10.55 11.99
N GLN A 70 -4.82 -10.00 11.06
CA GLN A 70 -6.06 -10.61 10.58
C GLN A 70 -6.09 -10.59 9.06
N ARG A 71 -6.66 -11.66 8.49
CA ARG A 71 -6.82 -11.81 7.04
C ARG A 71 -8.25 -12.17 6.70
N ILE A 72 -8.73 -11.64 5.58
CA ILE A 72 -9.97 -12.07 4.96
C ILE A 72 -9.76 -12.27 3.45
N GLU A 73 -10.51 -13.20 2.88
CA GLU A 73 -10.54 -13.50 1.45
C GLU A 73 -11.72 -12.79 0.80
N GLY A 74 -11.51 -12.08 -0.29
CA GLY A 74 -12.58 -11.51 -1.09
C GLY A 74 -13.31 -12.61 -1.86
N THR A 75 -14.62 -12.67 -1.68
CA THR A 75 -15.52 -13.54 -2.44
C THR A 75 -16.81 -12.80 -2.76
N ILE A 76 -17.54 -13.27 -3.77
CA ILE A 76 -18.82 -12.68 -4.16
C ILE A 76 -19.90 -12.82 -3.05
N ASP A 77 -19.74 -13.79 -2.16
CA ASP A 77 -20.69 -14.04 -1.07
C ASP A 77 -20.33 -13.31 0.21
N LEU A 78 -19.13 -12.71 0.27
CA LEU A 78 -18.68 -11.99 1.44
C LEU A 78 -19.61 -10.81 1.74
N MET A 79 -20.11 -10.76 2.97
CA MET A 79 -20.98 -9.69 3.46
C MET A 79 -20.20 -8.75 4.41
N PRO A 80 -20.60 -7.47 4.52
CA PRO A 80 -19.97 -6.55 5.47
C PRO A 80 -19.93 -7.07 6.93
N ASN A 81 -20.97 -7.79 7.34
CA ASN A 81 -21.04 -8.34 8.69
C ASN A 81 -19.96 -9.39 8.94
N ASP A 82 -19.52 -10.13 7.92
CA ASP A 82 -18.49 -11.17 8.08
C ASP A 82 -17.13 -10.58 8.50
N LEU A 83 -16.89 -9.30 8.21
CA LEU A 83 -15.72 -8.59 8.72
C LEU A 83 -15.84 -8.26 10.22
N VAL A 84 -17.06 -8.17 10.73
CA VAL A 84 -17.35 -7.66 12.06
C VAL A 84 -17.70 -8.76 13.04
N TYR A 85 -18.57 -9.71 12.63
CA TYR A 85 -19.01 -10.82 13.49
C TYR A 85 -19.54 -11.98 12.67
N HIS A 86 -19.51 -13.16 13.29
CA HIS A 86 -20.16 -14.38 12.80
C HIS A 86 -21.17 -14.88 13.82
N THR A 87 -22.30 -15.36 13.33
CA THR A 87 -23.29 -16.05 14.18
C THR A 87 -23.20 -17.56 13.95
N TYR A 88 -23.23 -18.34 15.03
CA TYR A 88 -23.21 -19.79 14.97
C TYR A 88 -24.14 -20.37 16.03
N LEU A 89 -24.57 -21.59 15.83
CA LEU A 89 -25.30 -22.34 16.84
C LEU A 89 -24.33 -23.03 17.78
N GLY A 90 -24.41 -22.71 19.07
CA GLY A 90 -23.62 -23.38 20.09
C GLY A 90 -24.09 -24.81 20.37
N GLU A 91 -23.35 -25.56 21.17
CA GLU A 91 -23.72 -26.91 21.60
C GLU A 91 -25.02 -26.93 22.40
N ASP A 92 -25.40 -25.80 23.01
CA ASP A 92 -26.67 -25.58 23.71
C ASP A 92 -27.87 -25.33 22.79
N GLY A 93 -27.66 -25.37 21.46
CA GLY A 93 -28.66 -25.08 20.43
C GLY A 93 -29.08 -23.62 20.34
N LYS A 94 -28.40 -22.71 21.03
CA LYS A 94 -28.68 -21.26 20.96
C LYS A 94 -27.77 -20.53 20.00
N PRO A 95 -28.23 -19.40 19.41
CA PRO A 95 -27.38 -18.57 18.58
C PRO A 95 -26.33 -17.85 19.45
N HIS A 96 -25.07 -18.00 19.07
CA HIS A 96 -23.92 -17.27 19.62
C HIS A 96 -23.34 -16.37 18.61
N VAL A 97 -22.64 -15.31 19.07
CA VAL A 97 -21.93 -14.33 18.22
C VAL A 97 -20.46 -14.36 18.59
N SER A 98 -19.60 -14.52 17.57
CA SER A 98 -18.16 -14.38 17.69
C SER A 98 -17.68 -13.14 16.95
N ALA A 99 -16.58 -12.55 17.41
CA ALA A 99 -15.94 -11.44 16.74
C ALA A 99 -15.43 -11.85 15.35
N GLY A 100 -15.68 -11.02 14.35
CA GLY A 100 -15.09 -11.16 13.02
C GLY A 100 -13.66 -10.61 12.97
N PRO A 101 -12.98 -10.76 11.80
CA PRO A 101 -11.56 -10.43 11.66
C PRO A 101 -11.19 -9.00 12.08
N LEU A 102 -12.06 -8.02 11.86
CA LEU A 102 -11.77 -6.64 12.29
C LEU A 102 -11.75 -6.48 13.81
N LEU A 103 -12.54 -7.27 14.54
CA LEU A 103 -12.70 -7.12 15.99
C LEU A 103 -11.84 -8.08 16.82
N MET A 104 -11.37 -9.20 16.21
CA MET A 104 -10.65 -10.26 16.93
C MET A 104 -9.42 -9.76 17.70
N SER A 105 -8.63 -8.86 17.13
CA SER A 105 -7.41 -8.34 17.75
C SER A 105 -7.62 -7.01 18.50
N GLY A 106 -8.82 -6.43 18.45
CA GLY A 106 -9.14 -5.16 19.09
C GLY A 106 -8.17 -4.04 18.73
N GLU A 107 -7.76 -3.24 19.71
CA GLU A 107 -6.82 -2.11 19.52
C GLU A 107 -5.40 -2.56 19.10
N ASN A 108 -5.04 -3.81 19.36
CA ASN A 108 -3.75 -4.39 18.97
C ASN A 108 -3.68 -4.80 17.49
N LEU A 109 -4.75 -4.65 16.71
CA LEU A 109 -4.75 -4.92 15.29
C LEU A 109 -3.75 -3.99 14.57
N SER A 110 -2.62 -4.57 14.16
CA SER A 110 -1.54 -3.85 13.46
C SER A 110 -1.63 -4.00 11.95
N VAL A 111 -1.98 -5.19 11.48
CA VAL A 111 -2.11 -5.51 10.06
C VAL A 111 -3.45 -6.18 9.77
N PHE A 112 -4.22 -5.59 8.87
CA PHE A 112 -5.41 -6.19 8.29
C PHE A 112 -5.16 -6.45 6.80
N PHE A 113 -5.17 -7.72 6.40
CA PHE A 113 -4.97 -8.12 5.00
C PHE A 113 -6.28 -8.53 4.33
N PHE A 114 -6.66 -7.78 3.31
CA PHE A 114 -7.79 -8.11 2.46
C PHE A 114 -7.27 -8.73 1.15
N ASN A 115 -7.30 -10.05 1.07
CA ASN A 115 -6.86 -10.79 -0.11
C ASN A 115 -7.94 -10.74 -1.19
N GLU A 116 -7.57 -10.52 -2.46
CA GLU A 116 -8.47 -10.46 -3.62
C GLU A 116 -9.65 -9.48 -3.43
N ILE A 117 -9.36 -8.25 -2.99
CA ILE A 117 -10.38 -7.24 -2.67
C ILE A 117 -11.37 -6.99 -3.81
N ASN A 118 -10.92 -7.13 -5.07
CA ASN A 118 -11.76 -6.94 -6.26
C ASN A 118 -12.82 -8.04 -6.46
N ARG A 119 -12.77 -9.17 -5.74
CA ARG A 119 -13.84 -10.19 -5.74
C ARG A 119 -14.95 -9.88 -4.74
N ALA A 120 -14.72 -8.99 -3.79
CA ALA A 120 -15.74 -8.59 -2.82
C ALA A 120 -16.68 -7.53 -3.39
N ARG A 121 -17.94 -7.58 -2.96
CA ARG A 121 -18.98 -6.64 -3.39
C ARG A 121 -18.71 -5.20 -2.91
N PRO A 122 -19.24 -4.18 -3.59
CA PRO A 122 -19.04 -2.77 -3.24
C PRO A 122 -19.45 -2.40 -1.80
N GLN A 123 -20.42 -3.12 -1.20
CA GLN A 123 -20.83 -2.89 0.20
C GLN A 123 -19.70 -3.21 1.18
N VAL A 124 -18.93 -4.27 0.91
CA VAL A 124 -17.76 -4.66 1.72
C VAL A 124 -16.67 -3.59 1.57
N HIS A 125 -16.43 -3.13 0.33
CA HIS A 125 -15.50 -2.03 0.10
C HIS A 125 -15.89 -0.78 0.92
N SER A 126 -17.17 -0.42 0.95
CA SER A 126 -17.67 0.76 1.67
C SER A 126 -17.42 0.68 3.16
N LEU A 127 -17.60 -0.49 3.80
CA LEU A 127 -17.26 -0.70 5.20
C LEU A 127 -15.76 -0.53 5.45
N LEU A 128 -14.94 -1.23 4.67
CA LEU A 128 -13.48 -1.16 4.79
C LEU A 128 -12.97 0.27 4.63
N LEU A 129 -13.51 1.02 3.66
CA LEU A 129 -13.14 2.41 3.40
C LEU A 129 -13.41 3.33 4.59
N ARG A 130 -14.54 3.11 5.28
CA ARG A 130 -14.86 3.86 6.48
C ARG A 130 -13.86 3.54 7.58
N VAL A 131 -13.59 2.26 7.82
CA VAL A 131 -12.62 1.82 8.84
C VAL A 131 -11.21 2.34 8.54
N MET A 132 -10.80 2.35 7.27
CA MET A 132 -9.51 2.93 6.85
C MET A 132 -9.41 4.43 7.12
N ALA A 133 -10.50 5.17 6.92
CA ALA A 133 -10.51 6.62 7.06
C ALA A 133 -10.64 7.07 8.51
N GLU A 134 -11.52 6.43 9.28
CA GLU A 134 -11.90 6.83 10.63
C GLU A 134 -11.12 6.09 11.71
N ARG A 135 -10.54 4.92 11.37
CA ARG A 135 -9.87 4.00 12.30
C ARG A 135 -10.77 3.57 13.46
N THR A 136 -12.07 3.61 13.24
CA THR A 136 -13.09 3.19 14.18
C THR A 136 -14.19 2.38 13.50
N LEU A 137 -14.90 1.60 14.29
CA LEU A 137 -16.07 0.85 13.86
C LEU A 137 -17.07 0.76 15.01
N SER A 138 -18.32 1.14 14.78
CA SER A 138 -19.40 0.95 15.74
C SER A 138 -20.05 -0.41 15.52
N ALA A 139 -19.99 -1.28 16.51
CA ALA A 139 -20.64 -2.59 16.53
C ALA A 139 -21.07 -2.93 17.96
N PHE A 140 -22.20 -3.62 18.12
CA PHE A 140 -22.74 -4.06 19.42
C PHE A 140 -22.90 -2.91 20.44
N ASN A 141 -23.39 -1.75 19.99
CA ASN A 141 -23.51 -0.53 20.79
C ASN A 141 -22.19 -0.04 21.42
N LYS A 142 -21.07 -0.42 20.86
CA LYS A 142 -19.73 -0.02 21.29
C LYS A 142 -18.93 0.50 20.09
N GLU A 143 -18.13 1.52 20.31
CA GLU A 143 -17.11 1.97 19.36
C GLU A 143 -15.82 1.19 19.59
N HIS A 144 -15.31 0.60 18.51
CA HIS A 144 -14.02 -0.10 18.47
C HIS A 144 -13.01 0.77 17.71
N VAL A 145 -11.84 0.94 18.29
CA VAL A 145 -10.77 1.80 17.76
C VAL A 145 -9.60 0.95 17.27
N PHE A 146 -9.01 1.34 16.13
CA PHE A 146 -7.88 0.64 15.50
C PHE A 146 -6.70 1.59 15.28
N PRO A 147 -6.06 2.09 16.36
CA PRO A 147 -5.05 3.16 16.27
C PRO A 147 -3.81 2.74 15.46
N HIS A 148 -3.46 1.45 15.50
CA HIS A 148 -2.24 0.92 14.93
C HIS A 148 -2.43 0.26 13.55
N MET A 149 -3.68 0.07 13.11
CA MET A 149 -4.01 -0.70 11.93
C MET A 149 -3.45 -0.10 10.63
N ILE A 150 -2.79 -0.95 9.84
CA ILE A 150 -2.50 -0.73 8.43
C ILE A 150 -3.29 -1.77 7.63
N VAL A 151 -3.98 -1.32 6.60
CA VAL A 151 -4.67 -2.20 5.67
C VAL A 151 -3.76 -2.47 4.49
N PHE A 152 -3.50 -3.74 4.23
CA PHE A 152 -2.99 -4.25 2.97
C PHE A 152 -4.13 -4.91 2.23
N ALA A 153 -4.25 -4.61 0.97
CA ALA A 153 -5.17 -5.31 0.07
C ALA A 153 -4.40 -5.77 -1.16
N ASP A 154 -4.87 -6.83 -1.81
CA ASP A 154 -4.35 -7.17 -3.12
C ASP A 154 -5.46 -7.37 -4.14
N ARG A 155 -5.07 -7.28 -5.42
CA ARG A 155 -5.92 -7.61 -6.56
C ARG A 155 -5.13 -8.35 -7.62
N ASN A 156 -5.81 -9.23 -8.36
CA ASN A 156 -5.29 -9.87 -9.55
C ASN A 156 -5.61 -9.03 -10.78
N GLN A 157 -4.64 -8.89 -11.70
CA GLN A 157 -4.84 -8.16 -12.96
C GLN A 157 -5.56 -8.98 -14.03
N VAL A 158 -5.29 -10.26 -14.08
CA VAL A 158 -5.70 -11.15 -15.19
C VAL A 158 -7.12 -11.68 -15.03
N GLU A 159 -7.55 -11.93 -13.80
CA GLU A 159 -8.91 -12.41 -13.53
C GLU A 159 -9.91 -11.26 -13.63
N ARG A 160 -10.69 -11.26 -14.74
CA ARG A 160 -11.77 -10.30 -14.96
C ARG A 160 -13.15 -10.88 -14.71
N GLU A 161 -13.26 -12.20 -14.66
CA GLU A 161 -14.50 -12.90 -14.36
C GLU A 161 -14.80 -12.79 -12.87
N GLU A 162 -16.05 -12.50 -12.52
CA GLU A 162 -16.54 -12.37 -11.14
C GLU A 162 -15.79 -11.31 -10.29
N THR A 163 -15.35 -10.21 -10.90
CA THR A 163 -14.66 -9.13 -10.20
C THR A 163 -15.44 -7.82 -10.25
N PHE A 164 -15.30 -7.02 -9.22
CA PHE A 164 -15.84 -5.67 -9.13
C PHE A 164 -14.70 -4.66 -9.21
N GLU A 165 -14.88 -3.60 -9.98
CA GLU A 165 -13.94 -2.50 -9.93
C GLU A 165 -13.93 -1.87 -8.53
N ILE A 166 -12.73 -1.62 -8.02
CA ILE A 166 -12.58 -0.86 -6.77
C ILE A 166 -12.93 0.60 -7.09
N PRO A 167 -13.96 1.18 -6.47
CA PRO A 167 -14.35 2.56 -6.75
C PRO A 167 -13.17 3.53 -6.57
N SER A 168 -13.11 4.59 -7.38
CA SER A 168 -12.02 5.58 -7.33
C SER A 168 -11.85 6.19 -5.93
N ALA A 169 -12.95 6.42 -5.21
CA ALA A 169 -12.95 6.89 -3.83
C ALA A 169 -12.29 5.88 -2.86
N ALA A 170 -12.36 4.58 -3.18
CA ALA A 170 -11.70 3.52 -2.46
C ALA A 170 -10.20 3.53 -2.74
N ARG A 171 -9.85 3.55 -4.01
CA ARG A 171 -8.44 3.59 -4.44
C ARG A 171 -7.70 4.80 -3.87
N ASP A 172 -8.33 5.96 -3.81
CA ASP A 172 -7.74 7.18 -3.25
C ASP A 172 -7.38 7.08 -1.76
N ARG A 173 -7.93 6.11 -1.02
CA ARG A 173 -7.59 5.89 0.39
C ARG A 173 -6.33 5.04 0.60
N PHE A 174 -5.96 4.21 -0.37
CA PHE A 174 -4.65 3.56 -0.35
C PHE A 174 -3.56 4.58 -0.64
N MET A 175 -2.52 4.61 0.17
CA MET A 175 -1.39 5.51 -0.05
C MET A 175 -0.64 5.15 -1.32
N MET A 176 -0.40 3.87 -1.53
CA MET A 176 0.33 3.33 -2.66
C MET A 176 -0.42 2.17 -3.30
N GLU A 177 -0.33 2.11 -4.63
CA GLU A 177 -0.60 0.92 -5.43
C GLU A 177 0.75 0.41 -5.95
N ILE A 178 1.12 -0.80 -5.53
CA ILE A 178 2.45 -1.36 -5.76
C ILE A 178 2.34 -2.60 -6.63
N PRO A 179 2.91 -2.60 -7.84
CA PRO A 179 2.94 -3.79 -8.67
C PRO A 179 3.96 -4.79 -8.12
N ILE A 180 3.53 -6.04 -8.00
CA ILE A 180 4.38 -7.20 -7.70
C ILE A 180 4.49 -8.02 -8.96
N LEU A 181 5.65 -7.98 -9.57
CA LEU A 181 5.92 -8.61 -10.86
C LEU A 181 6.79 -9.85 -10.67
N VAL A 182 6.69 -10.79 -11.60
CA VAL A 182 7.65 -11.89 -11.70
C VAL A 182 9.04 -11.29 -11.94
N PRO A 183 10.08 -11.66 -11.17
CA PRO A 183 11.44 -11.19 -11.42
C PRO A 183 11.90 -11.54 -12.85
N ASN A 184 12.48 -10.57 -13.54
CA ASN A 184 13.03 -10.78 -14.88
C ASN A 184 14.55 -11.02 -14.82
N ASP A 185 14.98 -11.94 -13.92
CA ASP A 185 16.36 -12.33 -13.72
C ASP A 185 16.41 -13.86 -13.67
N ASP A 186 17.10 -14.46 -14.63
CA ASP A 186 17.17 -15.91 -14.78
C ASP A 186 17.81 -16.61 -13.57
N ALA A 187 18.76 -15.97 -12.88
CA ALA A 187 19.38 -16.53 -11.69
C ALA A 187 18.36 -16.58 -10.53
N ILE A 188 17.60 -15.49 -10.31
CA ILE A 188 16.53 -15.45 -9.32
C ILE A 188 15.44 -16.47 -9.66
N MET A 189 15.06 -16.59 -10.93
CA MET A 189 14.05 -17.56 -11.36
C MET A 189 14.55 -19.00 -11.16
N SER A 190 15.82 -19.26 -11.43
CA SER A 190 16.44 -20.56 -11.15
C SER A 190 16.41 -20.89 -9.65
N ASP A 191 16.78 -19.94 -8.79
CA ASP A 191 16.71 -20.13 -7.34
C ASP A 191 15.28 -20.43 -6.87
N LEU A 192 14.29 -19.66 -7.34
CA LEU A 192 12.87 -19.86 -6.98
C LEU A 192 12.34 -21.24 -7.41
N MET A 193 12.86 -21.81 -8.51
CA MET A 193 12.44 -23.11 -9.02
C MET A 193 13.14 -24.28 -8.37
N PHE A 194 14.45 -24.18 -8.10
CA PHE A 194 15.30 -25.30 -7.73
C PHE A 194 15.78 -25.28 -6.28
N ASP A 195 15.83 -24.12 -5.63
CA ASP A 195 16.20 -24.06 -4.21
C ASP A 195 15.01 -24.45 -3.33
N THR A 196 15.17 -25.58 -2.64
CA THR A 196 14.12 -26.17 -1.78
C THR A 196 13.66 -25.24 -0.65
N ARG A 197 14.41 -24.19 -0.29
CA ARG A 197 14.00 -23.18 0.69
C ARG A 197 12.69 -22.50 0.28
N PHE A 198 12.48 -22.29 -1.03
CA PHE A 198 11.30 -21.60 -1.56
C PHE A 198 10.09 -22.51 -1.73
N HIS A 199 10.25 -23.84 -1.57
CA HIS A 199 9.15 -24.79 -1.73
C HIS A 199 8.22 -24.83 -0.50
N ASN A 200 8.66 -24.33 0.66
CA ASN A 200 7.86 -24.27 1.88
C ASN A 200 7.77 -22.81 2.37
N ALA A 201 6.72 -22.11 1.94
CA ALA A 201 6.51 -20.70 2.28
C ALA A 201 6.39 -20.46 3.80
N ASP A 202 5.79 -21.39 4.55
CA ASP A 202 5.60 -21.23 6.00
C ASP A 202 6.95 -21.31 6.72
N ALA A 203 7.76 -22.33 6.42
CA ALA A 203 9.10 -22.47 6.97
C ALA A 203 9.99 -21.27 6.60
N LEU A 204 9.85 -20.76 5.38
CA LEU A 204 10.60 -19.60 4.91
C LEU A 204 10.20 -18.32 5.67
N ILE A 205 8.90 -18.08 5.88
CA ILE A 205 8.41 -16.96 6.68
C ILE A 205 8.89 -17.06 8.13
N ASP A 206 9.00 -18.27 8.68
CA ASP A 206 9.49 -18.49 10.04
C ASP A 206 10.96 -18.10 10.24
N THR A 207 11.73 -17.94 9.17
CA THR A 207 13.09 -17.41 9.24
C THR A 207 13.16 -15.89 9.47
N VAL A 208 12.07 -15.15 9.19
CA VAL A 208 12.01 -13.71 9.43
C VAL A 208 12.04 -13.44 10.93
N LYS A 209 12.93 -12.57 11.37
CA LYS A 209 12.99 -12.15 12.75
C LYS A 209 11.65 -11.52 13.18
N PRO A 210 10.99 -12.06 14.23
CA PRO A 210 9.72 -11.50 14.68
C PRO A 210 9.92 -10.15 15.36
N GLU A 211 8.90 -9.29 15.28
CA GLU A 211 8.80 -8.03 16.04
C GLU A 211 10.06 -7.16 15.95
N VAL A 212 10.59 -7.02 14.72
CA VAL A 212 11.70 -6.09 14.43
C VAL A 212 11.28 -4.65 14.73
N LEU A 213 9.98 -4.35 14.49
CA LEU A 213 9.36 -3.09 14.85
C LEU A 213 8.48 -3.25 16.09
N GLN A 214 8.30 -2.16 16.82
CA GLN A 214 7.30 -2.05 17.88
C GLN A 214 6.08 -1.35 17.28
N PHE A 215 5.08 -2.12 16.87
CA PHE A 215 3.93 -1.65 16.08
C PHE A 215 3.16 -0.50 16.73
N ASP A 216 3.08 -0.49 18.07
CA ASP A 216 2.40 0.53 18.88
C ASP A 216 3.13 1.89 18.90
N GLN A 217 4.42 1.91 18.62
CA GLN A 217 5.22 3.13 18.56
C GLN A 217 5.27 3.77 17.15
N LEU A 218 4.86 3.05 16.10
CA LEU A 218 4.93 3.52 14.71
C LEU A 218 4.23 4.86 14.48
N ASN A 219 3.11 5.12 15.15
CA ASN A 219 2.40 6.41 15.04
C ASN A 219 3.25 7.58 15.54
N GLY A 220 3.92 7.39 16.67
CA GLY A 220 4.83 8.39 17.26
C GLY A 220 6.00 8.70 16.33
N PHE A 221 6.68 7.65 15.85
CA PHE A 221 7.82 7.80 14.93
C PHE A 221 7.43 8.41 13.59
N SER A 222 6.31 7.98 13.01
CA SER A 222 5.78 8.61 11.81
C SER A 222 5.59 10.12 11.99
N SER A 223 4.99 10.53 13.10
CA SER A 223 4.79 11.96 13.41
C SER A 223 6.11 12.73 13.50
N VAL A 224 7.13 12.13 14.11
CA VAL A 224 8.46 12.76 14.23
C VAL A 224 9.13 12.87 12.86
N ILE A 225 9.15 11.82 12.05
CA ILE A 225 9.69 11.86 10.68
C ILE A 225 9.02 12.97 9.88
N GLN A 226 7.68 13.05 9.93
CA GLN A 226 6.93 14.08 9.19
C GLN A 226 7.26 15.52 9.61
N LYS A 227 7.73 15.73 10.84
CA LYS A 227 8.11 17.05 11.36
C LYS A 227 9.59 17.37 11.15
N SER A 228 10.46 16.35 11.21
CA SER A 228 11.92 16.53 11.14
C SER A 228 12.45 16.64 9.70
N VAL A 229 11.79 15.97 8.74
CA VAL A 229 12.20 16.05 7.33
C VAL A 229 11.50 17.23 6.65
N THR A 230 12.29 18.22 6.25
CA THR A 230 11.80 19.50 5.69
C THR A 230 11.68 19.45 4.16
N ALA A 231 10.96 20.43 3.59
CA ALA A 231 10.93 20.70 2.16
C ALA A 231 11.35 22.16 1.92
N SER A 232 12.17 22.41 0.90
CA SER A 232 12.50 23.77 0.48
C SER A 232 11.32 24.41 -0.27
N PRO A 233 11.20 25.76 -0.29
CA PRO A 233 10.18 26.43 -1.10
C PRO A 233 10.25 26.09 -2.59
N THR A 234 11.44 25.83 -3.12
CA THR A 234 11.64 25.41 -4.52
C THR A 234 11.10 24.00 -4.75
N LEU A 235 11.30 23.09 -3.81
CA LEU A 235 10.74 21.74 -3.87
C LEU A 235 9.20 21.74 -3.72
N GLU A 236 8.65 22.60 -2.87
CA GLU A 236 7.20 22.76 -2.75
C GLU A 236 6.59 23.22 -4.08
N LYS A 237 7.22 24.19 -4.77
CA LYS A 237 6.81 24.63 -6.09
C LYS A 237 6.91 23.51 -7.12
N TYR A 238 7.97 22.71 -7.07
CA TYR A 238 8.14 21.53 -7.91
C TYR A 238 7.02 20.51 -7.71
N ALA A 239 6.72 20.15 -6.49
CA ALA A 239 5.63 19.22 -6.15
C ALA A 239 4.24 19.74 -6.63
N LEU A 240 3.99 21.06 -6.50
CA LEU A 240 2.79 21.69 -7.03
C LEU A 240 2.72 21.62 -8.57
N ASN A 241 3.85 21.78 -9.27
CA ASN A 241 3.89 21.66 -10.72
C ASN A 241 3.65 20.21 -11.17
N LEU A 242 4.24 19.23 -10.48
CA LEU A 242 3.94 17.82 -10.71
C LEU A 242 2.44 17.52 -10.55
N TRP A 243 1.81 18.04 -9.49
CA TRP A 243 0.38 17.90 -9.28
C TRP A 243 -0.46 18.51 -10.42
N LYS A 244 -0.14 19.75 -10.84
CA LYS A 244 -0.81 20.41 -11.97
C LYS A 244 -0.65 19.60 -13.25
N ALA A 245 0.55 19.07 -13.50
CA ALA A 245 0.84 18.24 -14.68
C ALA A 245 0.01 16.94 -14.70
N THR A 246 -0.35 16.36 -13.54
CA THR A 246 -1.25 15.20 -13.51
C THR A 246 -2.67 15.55 -13.96
N ARG A 247 -3.09 16.82 -13.82
CA ARG A 247 -4.43 17.29 -14.18
C ARG A 247 -4.49 17.76 -15.62
N ASN A 248 -3.48 18.51 -16.06
CA ASN A 248 -3.38 19.11 -17.39
C ASN A 248 -2.00 18.78 -17.98
N PRO A 249 -1.74 17.53 -18.38
CA PRO A 249 -0.43 17.13 -18.87
C PRO A 249 -0.01 17.88 -20.14
N THR A 250 -0.95 18.30 -20.97
CA THR A 250 -0.70 19.06 -22.19
C THR A 250 -0.06 20.42 -21.94
N ASP A 251 -0.38 21.09 -20.82
CA ASP A 251 0.19 22.40 -20.44
C ASP A 251 1.70 22.31 -20.15
N TYR A 252 2.19 21.10 -19.89
CA TYR A 252 3.60 20.78 -19.65
C TYR A 252 4.27 20.08 -20.84
N GLY A 253 3.59 20.02 -22.00
CA GLY A 253 4.13 19.39 -23.20
C GLY A 253 4.20 17.86 -23.13
N VAL A 254 3.53 17.24 -22.14
CA VAL A 254 3.50 15.79 -21.96
C VAL A 254 2.70 15.13 -23.09
N LYS A 255 3.25 14.07 -23.65
CA LYS A 255 2.64 13.25 -24.68
C LYS A 255 2.68 11.78 -24.26
N VAL A 256 1.73 10.99 -24.73
CA VAL A 256 1.68 9.54 -24.58
C VAL A 256 1.46 8.92 -25.96
N THR A 257 2.16 7.84 -26.24
CA THR A 257 2.16 7.19 -27.54
C THR A 257 0.77 6.64 -27.89
N ASN A 258 0.29 6.99 -29.10
CA ASN A 258 -1.02 6.54 -29.61
C ASN A 258 -2.21 6.93 -28.70
N VAL A 259 -2.15 8.12 -28.07
CA VAL A 259 -3.21 8.64 -27.20
C VAL A 259 -3.56 10.06 -27.61
N ASP A 260 -4.86 10.35 -27.67
CA ASP A 260 -5.35 11.74 -27.76
C ASP A 260 -5.32 12.38 -26.36
N MET A 261 -4.30 13.17 -26.12
CA MET A 261 -4.07 13.81 -24.81
C MET A 261 -5.20 14.75 -24.41
N SER A 262 -5.94 15.34 -25.36
CA SER A 262 -7.05 16.25 -25.08
C SER A 262 -8.24 15.57 -24.40
N ARG A 263 -8.32 14.24 -24.51
CA ARG A 263 -9.41 13.41 -23.98
C ARG A 263 -8.94 12.36 -22.99
N LEU A 264 -7.64 12.32 -22.67
CA LEU A 264 -7.08 11.26 -21.83
C LEU A 264 -7.52 11.37 -20.37
N VAL A 265 -7.25 12.50 -19.73
CA VAL A 265 -7.41 12.70 -18.30
C VAL A 265 -8.75 13.35 -17.98
N LEU A 266 -9.63 12.63 -17.30
CA LEU A 266 -10.88 13.16 -16.76
C LEU A 266 -10.67 13.82 -15.41
N ALA A 267 -9.80 13.24 -14.57
CA ALA A 267 -9.39 13.83 -13.29
C ALA A 267 -7.95 13.43 -12.97
N GLY A 268 -7.13 14.40 -12.57
CA GLY A 268 -5.78 14.16 -12.06
C GLY A 268 -5.76 13.78 -10.58
N ALA A 269 -4.57 13.65 -10.01
CA ALA A 269 -4.41 13.29 -8.60
C ALA A 269 -5.15 14.25 -7.66
N SER A 270 -5.74 13.70 -6.60
CA SER A 270 -6.41 14.47 -5.55
C SER A 270 -5.41 15.22 -4.66
N PRO A 271 -5.80 16.31 -3.98
CA PRO A 271 -4.94 16.95 -2.96
C PRO A 271 -4.53 15.97 -1.85
N ARG A 272 -5.40 15.03 -1.46
CA ARG A 272 -5.09 13.94 -0.53
C ARG A 272 -3.96 13.06 -1.06
N GLY A 273 -4.02 12.67 -2.34
CA GLY A 273 -2.99 11.86 -2.98
C GLY A 273 -1.63 12.55 -2.97
N MET A 274 -1.58 13.85 -3.24
CA MET A 274 -0.34 14.61 -3.18
C MET A 274 0.19 14.76 -1.75
N SER A 275 -0.68 14.95 -0.77
CA SER A 275 -0.29 14.93 0.65
C SER A 275 0.29 13.56 1.05
N MET A 276 -0.30 12.46 0.58
CA MET A 276 0.22 11.10 0.82
C MET A 276 1.59 10.90 0.14
N MET A 277 1.75 11.39 -1.08
CA MET A 277 3.03 11.35 -1.80
C MET A 277 4.14 12.08 -1.01
N LEU A 278 3.88 13.30 -0.53
CA LEU A 278 4.86 14.05 0.26
C LEU A 278 5.17 13.37 1.59
N ARG A 279 4.18 12.76 2.23
CA ARG A 279 4.41 11.94 3.44
C ARG A 279 5.34 10.76 3.15
N ALA A 280 5.12 10.08 2.03
CA ALA A 280 5.98 8.97 1.59
C ALA A 280 7.39 9.46 1.22
N ALA A 281 7.51 10.60 0.52
CA ALA A 281 8.79 11.19 0.16
C ALA A 281 9.63 11.59 1.40
N ARG A 282 8.98 12.11 2.48
CA ARG A 282 9.68 12.36 3.76
C ARG A 282 10.25 11.10 4.38
N VAL A 283 9.48 10.02 4.36
CA VAL A 283 9.96 8.72 4.88
C VAL A 283 11.10 8.21 4.00
N ASN A 284 11.01 8.32 2.67
CA ASN A 284 12.09 7.90 1.79
C ASN A 284 13.38 8.71 2.02
N ALA A 285 13.28 10.02 2.21
CA ALA A 285 14.41 10.88 2.59
C ALA A 285 15.06 10.42 3.91
N TRP A 286 14.23 10.18 4.94
CA TRP A 286 14.68 9.67 6.23
C TRP A 286 15.37 8.31 6.13
N LEU A 287 14.82 7.36 5.36
CA LEU A 287 15.45 6.06 5.10
C LEU A 287 16.82 6.19 4.42
N ASN A 288 17.03 7.25 3.66
CA ASN A 288 18.27 7.59 2.98
C ASN A 288 19.14 8.63 3.75
N GLU A 289 18.94 8.76 5.07
CA GLU A 289 19.74 9.61 5.97
C GLU A 289 19.66 11.12 5.68
N ARG A 290 18.59 11.58 5.02
CA ARG A 290 18.42 13.00 4.71
C ARG A 290 17.39 13.65 5.64
N SER A 291 17.69 14.89 6.03
CA SER A 291 16.80 15.76 6.81
C SER A 291 15.93 16.68 5.95
N ALA A 292 16.09 16.61 4.63
CA ALA A 292 15.28 17.36 3.66
C ALA A 292 14.92 16.45 2.47
N ILE A 293 13.71 16.66 1.93
CA ILE A 293 13.27 15.98 0.72
C ILE A 293 14.04 16.50 -0.50
N THR A 294 14.44 15.59 -1.37
CA THR A 294 14.99 15.91 -2.69
C THR A 294 14.00 15.49 -3.80
N PRO A 295 14.19 15.96 -5.05
CA PRO A 295 13.38 15.49 -6.18
C PRO A 295 13.38 13.97 -6.34
N GLU A 296 14.51 13.31 -6.08
CA GLU A 296 14.67 11.86 -6.17
C GLU A 296 13.76 11.14 -5.16
N ASP A 297 13.54 11.71 -3.97
CA ASP A 297 12.62 11.14 -2.97
C ASP A 297 11.18 11.18 -3.46
N ILE A 298 10.80 12.25 -4.16
CA ILE A 298 9.49 12.34 -4.80
C ILE A 298 9.39 11.32 -5.93
N HIS A 299 10.40 11.24 -6.81
CA HIS A 299 10.39 10.31 -7.94
C HIS A 299 10.27 8.85 -7.49
N ALA A 300 10.96 8.48 -6.41
CA ALA A 300 10.94 7.12 -5.87
C ALA A 300 9.52 6.65 -5.47
N VAL A 301 8.64 7.57 -5.07
CA VAL A 301 7.29 7.25 -4.61
C VAL A 301 6.18 7.74 -5.56
N PHE A 302 6.51 8.57 -6.57
CA PHE A 302 5.53 9.28 -7.39
C PHE A 302 4.57 8.34 -8.10
N HIS A 303 5.09 7.34 -8.82
CA HIS A 303 4.27 6.39 -9.55
C HIS A 303 3.34 5.63 -8.61
N ALA A 304 3.88 5.02 -7.56
CA ALA A 304 3.12 4.20 -6.63
C ALA A 304 2.02 4.98 -5.89
N THR A 305 2.24 6.30 -5.65
CA THR A 305 1.28 7.14 -4.95
C THR A 305 0.27 7.84 -5.86
N VAL A 306 0.58 8.02 -7.15
CA VAL A 306 -0.21 8.89 -8.03
C VAL A 306 -0.98 8.12 -9.10
N ALA A 307 -0.40 7.06 -9.68
CA ALA A 307 -0.95 6.36 -10.86
C ALA A 307 -2.41 5.91 -10.67
N HIS A 308 -2.71 5.30 -9.53
CA HIS A 308 -4.05 4.78 -9.23
C HIS A 308 -5.11 5.87 -8.97
N ARG A 309 -4.70 7.12 -8.82
CA ARG A 309 -5.58 8.27 -8.54
C ARG A 309 -6.02 9.03 -9.79
N ILE A 310 -5.32 8.83 -10.91
CA ILE A 310 -5.68 9.49 -12.16
C ILE A 310 -6.86 8.75 -12.76
N VAL A 311 -7.88 9.48 -13.15
CA VAL A 311 -9.05 8.93 -13.83
C VAL A 311 -8.89 9.20 -15.32
N PHE A 312 -8.75 8.13 -16.08
CA PHE A 312 -8.69 8.18 -17.53
C PHE A 312 -10.08 8.10 -18.18
N SER A 313 -10.18 8.52 -19.41
CA SER A 313 -11.37 8.27 -20.22
C SER A 313 -11.56 6.75 -20.41
N PRO A 314 -12.82 6.25 -20.40
CA PRO A 314 -13.11 4.81 -20.51
C PRO A 314 -12.46 4.13 -21.73
N VAL A 315 -12.25 4.86 -22.82
CA VAL A 315 -11.57 4.34 -24.02
C VAL A 315 -10.15 3.86 -23.74
N TYR A 316 -9.51 4.42 -22.72
CA TYR A 316 -8.11 4.15 -22.35
C TYR A 316 -7.96 3.25 -21.11
N GLU A 317 -9.05 2.88 -20.44
CA GLU A 317 -8.98 2.08 -19.19
C GLU A 317 -8.34 0.70 -19.41
N MET A 318 -8.51 0.08 -20.58
CA MET A 318 -7.87 -1.20 -20.87
C MET A 318 -6.33 -1.12 -20.95
N ARG A 319 -5.78 0.06 -21.26
CA ARG A 319 -4.34 0.34 -21.33
C ARG A 319 -3.86 1.20 -20.17
N ARG A 320 -4.66 1.31 -19.11
CA ARG A 320 -4.43 2.19 -17.96
C ARG A 320 -3.00 2.10 -17.41
N THR A 321 -2.52 0.89 -17.14
CA THR A 321 -1.23 0.66 -16.50
C THR A 321 -0.07 1.15 -17.38
N GLU A 322 -0.12 0.86 -18.69
CA GLU A 322 0.85 1.32 -19.67
C GLU A 322 0.84 2.85 -19.80
N ILE A 323 -0.35 3.42 -20.01
CA ILE A 323 -0.56 4.86 -20.20
C ILE A 323 -0.14 5.64 -18.95
N ALA A 324 -0.52 5.17 -17.74
CA ALA A 324 -0.14 5.83 -16.50
C ALA A 324 1.38 5.84 -16.31
N ARG A 325 2.04 4.73 -16.61
CA ARG A 325 3.51 4.62 -16.50
C ARG A 325 4.19 5.61 -17.45
N GLU A 326 3.83 5.62 -18.73
CA GLU A 326 4.42 6.52 -19.72
C GLU A 326 4.12 7.98 -19.37
N MET A 327 2.86 8.32 -19.05
CA MET A 327 2.46 9.68 -18.72
C MET A 327 3.19 10.23 -17.50
N LEU A 328 3.25 9.46 -16.39
CA LEU A 328 3.92 9.92 -15.17
C LEU A 328 5.43 10.04 -15.34
N SER A 329 6.05 9.15 -16.10
CA SER A 329 7.46 9.26 -16.47
C SER A 329 7.72 10.54 -17.28
N ASN A 330 6.86 10.82 -18.26
CA ASN A 330 6.98 12.03 -19.08
C ASN A 330 6.67 13.32 -18.29
N ILE A 331 5.78 13.27 -17.30
CA ILE A 331 5.55 14.38 -16.36
C ILE A 331 6.82 14.70 -15.56
N VAL A 332 7.47 13.68 -14.99
CA VAL A 332 8.71 13.86 -14.23
C VAL A 332 9.80 14.47 -15.10
N ASN A 333 9.90 14.07 -16.36
CA ASN A 333 10.90 14.60 -17.31
C ASN A 333 10.58 16.03 -17.79
N ALA A 334 9.30 16.38 -17.89
CA ALA A 334 8.84 17.68 -18.40
C ALA A 334 8.86 18.79 -17.34
N VAL A 335 8.64 18.44 -16.08
CA VAL A 335 8.62 19.39 -14.97
C VAL A 335 10.04 19.57 -14.44
N ALA A 336 10.62 20.77 -14.63
CA ALA A 336 11.96 21.07 -14.17
C ALA A 336 12.12 20.89 -12.66
N ALA A 337 13.04 20.02 -12.26
CA ALA A 337 13.43 19.85 -10.86
C ALA A 337 14.30 21.03 -10.39
N PRO A 338 14.23 21.42 -9.10
CA PRO A 338 15.05 22.49 -8.53
C PRO A 338 16.51 22.10 -8.41
#